data_a8e5625133328e0846f3172de0c7ffcb
#
_entry.id   a8e5625133328e0846f3172de0c7ffcb
#
_cell.length_a   1.000
_cell.length_b   1.000
_cell.length_c   1.000
_cell.angle_alpha   90.00
_cell.angle_beta   90.00
_cell.angle_gamma   90.00
#
_symmetry.space_group_name_H-M   'P 1'
#
loop_
_entity.id
_entity.type
_entity.pdbx_description
1 polymer ?
#
loop_
_entity_poly.entity_id
_entity_poly.type
_entity_poly.pdbx_seq_one_letter_code
_entity_poly.pdbx_strand_id
1 'polypeptide(L)'
;MANIYTIYADHKNTIPALEFVEKMNMFLDKLVEQKKMNCYRVTRMKLGFRSMDMPEFRIDMEFDNMQQLDDAMTVTIHDKDVDKVHVGFNQYVDVETIQHFLYRDYPDDIQKPKATVSQKEFTTEELVEATKNIEPDIW
;
A
#
# COMPACT_ATOMS: atom_id res chain seq x y z
N MET A 1 -1.17 11.93 5.97
CA MET A 1 -1.94 10.67 6.12
C MET A 1 -1.68 9.79 4.92
N ALA A 2 -1.16 8.61 5.13
CA ALA A 2 -0.80 7.74 4.04
C ALA A 2 -2.02 7.03 3.43
N ASN A 3 -2.02 6.96 2.11
CA ASN A 3 -2.88 6.08 1.35
C ASN A 3 -1.99 5.01 0.74
N ILE A 4 -2.37 3.77 0.90
CA ILE A 4 -1.58 2.63 0.45
C ILE A 4 -2.35 1.89 -0.63
N TYR A 5 -1.81 1.91 -1.84
CA TYR A 5 -2.34 1.14 -2.95
C TYR A 5 -1.62 -0.20 -2.98
N THR A 6 -2.36 -1.26 -2.73
CA THR A 6 -1.81 -2.61 -2.63
C THR A 6 -2.23 -3.43 -3.82
N ILE A 7 -1.28 -4.06 -4.49
CA ILE A 7 -1.51 -5.00 -5.58
C ILE A 7 -1.01 -6.37 -5.17
N TYR A 8 -1.84 -7.38 -5.40
CA TYR A 8 -1.42 -8.78 -5.37
C TYR A 8 -1.34 -9.28 -6.81
N ALA A 9 -0.27 -9.95 -7.16
CA ALA A 9 -0.07 -10.47 -8.51
C ALA A 9 0.91 -11.63 -8.54
N ASP A 10 0.77 -12.47 -9.55
CA ASP A 10 1.77 -13.48 -9.90
C ASP A 10 2.53 -13.04 -11.13
N HIS A 11 3.78 -13.47 -11.25
CA HIS A 11 4.53 -13.35 -12.50
C HIS A 11 4.14 -14.51 -13.44
N LYS A 12 4.43 -14.32 -14.72
CA LYS A 12 4.23 -15.39 -15.72
C LYS A 12 5.14 -16.58 -15.41
N ASN A 13 4.63 -17.78 -15.60
CA ASN A 13 5.37 -19.01 -15.29
C ASN A 13 6.66 -19.18 -16.05
N THR A 14 6.78 -18.56 -17.22
CA THR A 14 7.95 -18.64 -18.09
C THR A 14 9.06 -17.65 -17.71
N ILE A 15 8.85 -16.83 -16.67
CA ILE A 15 9.72 -15.73 -16.30
C ILE A 15 10.19 -15.93 -14.86
N PRO A 16 11.51 -15.80 -14.59
CA PRO A 16 12.01 -15.89 -13.22
C PRO A 16 11.44 -14.78 -12.33
N ALA A 17 11.14 -15.12 -11.09
CA ALA A 17 10.58 -14.18 -10.11
C ALA A 17 11.49 -12.95 -9.91
N LEU A 18 12.80 -13.15 -9.88
CA LEU A 18 13.75 -12.05 -9.71
C LEU A 18 13.67 -11.04 -10.85
N GLU A 19 13.57 -11.53 -12.09
CA GLU A 19 13.44 -10.66 -13.27
C GLU A 19 12.14 -9.86 -13.24
N PHE A 20 11.03 -10.48 -12.81
CA PHE A 20 9.76 -9.82 -12.60
C PHE A 20 9.90 -8.66 -11.59
N VAL A 21 10.56 -8.91 -10.46
CA VAL A 21 10.76 -7.88 -9.42
C VAL A 21 11.68 -6.76 -9.91
N GLU A 22 12.73 -7.09 -10.68
CA GLU A 22 13.62 -6.08 -11.25
C GLU A 22 12.89 -5.14 -12.21
N LYS A 23 12.02 -5.67 -13.06
CA LYS A 23 11.21 -4.87 -13.98
C LYS A 23 10.19 -4.00 -13.22
N MET A 24 9.60 -4.54 -12.17
CA MET A 24 8.72 -3.79 -11.28
C MET A 24 9.46 -2.63 -10.61
N ASN A 25 10.65 -2.89 -10.10
CA ASN A 25 11.45 -1.85 -9.47
C ASN A 25 11.81 -0.73 -10.45
N MET A 26 12.14 -1.06 -11.70
CA MET A 26 12.41 -0.06 -12.73
C MET A 26 11.23 0.89 -12.94
N PHE A 27 10.03 0.35 -12.95
CA PHE A 27 8.81 1.15 -13.09
C PHE A 27 8.54 2.00 -11.85
N LEU A 28 8.51 1.37 -10.68
CA LEU A 28 8.12 2.07 -9.45
C LEU A 28 9.18 3.08 -8.99
N ASP A 29 10.45 2.81 -9.22
CA ASP A 29 11.53 3.76 -8.92
C ASP A 29 11.39 5.05 -9.74
N LYS A 30 10.92 4.96 -10.98
CA LYS A 30 10.62 6.15 -11.79
C LYS A 30 9.59 7.05 -11.13
N LEU A 31 8.54 6.47 -10.59
CA LEU A 31 7.50 7.24 -9.90
C LEU A 31 8.01 7.87 -8.61
N VAL A 32 8.86 7.17 -7.87
CA VAL A 32 9.49 7.72 -6.67
C VAL A 32 10.43 8.88 -7.02
N GLU A 33 11.27 8.72 -8.05
CA GLU A 33 12.16 9.78 -8.53
C GLU A 33 11.39 11.05 -8.91
N GLN A 34 10.24 10.90 -9.55
CA GLN A 34 9.39 12.02 -9.95
C GLN A 34 8.51 12.56 -8.82
N LYS A 35 8.66 12.04 -7.61
CA LYS A 35 7.85 12.41 -6.44
C LYS A 35 6.35 12.15 -6.62
N LYS A 36 6.01 11.20 -7.47
CA LYS A 36 4.63 10.76 -7.70
C LYS A 36 4.22 9.61 -6.78
N MET A 37 5.16 9.11 -6.00
CA MET A 37 4.98 8.07 -5.01
C MET A 37 6.01 8.29 -3.90
N ASN A 38 5.62 8.08 -2.64
CA ASN A 38 6.55 8.25 -1.53
C ASN A 38 7.55 7.10 -1.44
N CYS A 39 7.03 5.91 -1.43
CA CYS A 39 7.81 4.68 -1.36
C CYS A 39 6.94 3.49 -1.77
N TYR A 40 7.59 2.36 -1.96
CA TYR A 40 6.88 1.10 -2.19
C TYR A 40 7.64 -0.04 -1.54
N ARG A 41 6.96 -1.16 -1.37
CA ARG A 41 7.54 -2.36 -0.82
C ARG A 41 6.99 -3.58 -1.55
N VAL A 42 7.89 -4.49 -1.92
CA VAL A 42 7.54 -5.76 -2.55
C VAL A 42 7.78 -6.87 -1.54
N THR A 43 6.76 -7.69 -1.32
CA THR A 43 6.88 -8.88 -0.48
C THR A 43 6.40 -10.10 -1.24
N ARG A 44 6.96 -11.25 -0.90
CA ARG A 44 6.61 -12.54 -1.46
C ARG A 44 6.03 -13.41 -0.37
N MET A 45 4.96 -14.12 -0.68
CA MET A 45 4.35 -15.04 0.27
C MET A 45 5.34 -16.13 0.67
N LYS A 46 5.51 -16.31 1.97
CA LYS A 46 6.39 -17.34 2.49
C LYS A 46 5.71 -18.70 2.37
N LEU A 47 6.45 -19.67 1.82
CA LEU A 47 5.97 -21.04 1.69
C LEU A 47 5.46 -21.59 3.03
N GLY A 48 4.32 -22.22 3.01
CA GLY A 48 3.69 -22.80 4.22
C GLY A 48 2.82 -21.84 5.01
N PHE A 49 2.74 -20.55 4.63
CA PHE A 49 1.96 -19.54 5.35
C PHE A 49 0.86 -18.95 4.47
N ARG A 50 0.25 -19.77 3.66
CA ARG A 50 -0.86 -19.41 2.79
C ARG A 50 -2.14 -20.07 3.30
N SER A 51 -3.07 -19.27 3.83
CA SER A 51 -4.34 -19.78 4.35
C SER A 51 -5.45 -19.80 3.31
N MET A 52 -5.25 -19.12 2.18
CA MET A 52 -6.18 -19.14 1.04
C MET A 52 -5.38 -18.96 -0.24
N ASP A 53 -6.03 -19.20 -1.38
CA ASP A 53 -5.38 -19.05 -2.67
C ASP A 53 -5.31 -17.58 -3.07
N MET A 54 -4.16 -16.99 -2.82
CA MET A 54 -3.84 -15.60 -3.17
C MET A 54 -2.60 -15.58 -4.05
N PRO A 55 -2.44 -14.56 -4.92
CA PRO A 55 -1.21 -14.37 -5.66
C PRO A 55 0.00 -14.26 -4.74
N GLU A 56 1.16 -14.65 -5.27
CA GLU A 56 2.38 -14.81 -4.50
C GLU A 56 3.01 -13.50 -4.06
N PHE A 57 2.95 -12.47 -4.91
CA PHE A 57 3.59 -11.19 -4.65
C PHE A 57 2.59 -10.15 -4.18
N ARG A 58 3.03 -9.33 -3.24
CA ARG A 58 2.30 -8.18 -2.74
C ARG A 58 3.16 -6.93 -2.92
N ILE A 59 2.58 -5.91 -3.53
CA ILE A 59 3.23 -4.63 -3.76
C ILE A 59 2.42 -3.57 -3.03
N ASP A 60 3.01 -2.92 -2.04
CA ASP A 60 2.42 -1.81 -1.32
C ASP A 60 3.06 -0.51 -1.80
N MET A 61 2.24 0.40 -2.30
CA MET A 61 2.66 1.70 -2.81
C MET A 61 2.06 2.80 -1.96
N GLU A 62 2.90 3.65 -1.38
CA GLU A 62 2.46 4.68 -0.44
C GLU A 62 2.40 6.05 -1.09
N PHE A 63 1.26 6.73 -0.87
CA PHE A 63 1.01 8.08 -1.36
C PHE A 63 0.55 8.96 -0.19
N ASP A 64 0.92 10.26 -0.24
CA ASP A 64 0.48 11.21 0.78
C ASP A 64 -1.02 11.45 0.76
N ASN A 65 -1.60 11.48 -0.45
CA ASN A 65 -3.00 11.78 -0.66
C ASN A 65 -3.48 11.20 -2.00
N MET A 66 -4.78 11.32 -2.23
CA MET A 66 -5.40 10.81 -3.46
C MET A 66 -4.95 11.57 -4.70
N GLN A 67 -4.60 12.85 -4.56
CA GLN A 67 -4.11 13.64 -5.70
C GLN A 67 -2.78 13.11 -6.21
N GLN A 68 -1.87 12.77 -5.30
CA GLN A 68 -0.59 12.17 -5.68
C GLN A 68 -0.79 10.83 -6.38
N LEU A 69 -1.69 9.99 -5.90
CA LEU A 69 -2.06 8.74 -6.55
C LEU A 69 -2.58 8.97 -7.96
N ASP A 70 -3.49 9.92 -8.12
CA ASP A 70 -4.07 10.25 -9.43
C ASP A 70 -3.00 10.78 -10.38
N ASP A 71 -2.12 11.64 -9.90
CA ASP A 71 -0.99 12.14 -10.68
C ASP A 71 -0.05 11.00 -11.12
N ALA A 72 0.21 10.04 -10.26
CA ALA A 72 1.01 8.87 -10.60
C ALA A 72 0.37 8.04 -11.72
N MET A 73 -0.93 7.84 -11.67
CA MET A 73 -1.66 7.13 -12.72
C MET A 73 -1.61 7.88 -14.05
N THR A 74 -1.77 9.21 -13.99
CA THR A 74 -1.71 10.07 -15.17
C THR A 74 -0.32 10.05 -15.81
N VAL A 75 0.74 10.17 -15.03
CA VAL A 75 2.13 10.12 -15.49
C VAL A 75 2.45 8.77 -16.11
N THR A 76 1.95 7.68 -15.53
CA THR A 76 2.16 6.33 -16.06
C THR A 76 1.63 6.17 -17.47
N ILE A 77 0.55 6.86 -17.81
CA ILE A 77 -0.07 6.79 -19.14
C ILE A 77 0.57 7.79 -20.12
N HIS A 78 0.90 8.99 -19.65
CA HIS A 78 1.25 10.12 -20.54
C HIS A 78 2.74 10.43 -20.63
N ASP A 79 3.53 10.05 -19.65
CA ASP A 79 4.99 10.22 -19.70
C ASP A 79 5.62 9.04 -20.43
N LYS A 80 6.31 9.32 -21.55
CA LYS A 80 6.87 8.28 -22.40
C LYS A 80 7.89 7.39 -21.68
N ASP A 81 8.71 7.97 -20.81
CA ASP A 81 9.73 7.20 -20.08
C ASP A 81 9.12 6.30 -19.03
N VAL A 82 8.10 6.80 -18.31
CA VAL A 82 7.38 6.02 -17.33
C VAL A 82 6.54 4.94 -18.01
N ASP A 83 5.85 5.27 -19.08
CA ASP A 83 5.04 4.30 -19.83
C ASP A 83 5.90 3.16 -20.38
N LYS A 84 7.09 3.45 -20.87
CA LYS A 84 8.00 2.43 -21.37
C LYS A 84 8.35 1.38 -20.32
N VAL A 85 8.70 1.80 -19.11
CA VAL A 85 9.03 0.85 -18.03
C VAL A 85 7.78 0.16 -17.48
N HIS A 86 6.63 0.82 -17.49
CA HIS A 86 5.35 0.24 -17.12
C HIS A 86 4.93 -0.87 -18.09
N VAL A 87 5.01 -0.63 -19.38
CA VAL A 87 4.74 -1.64 -20.41
C VAL A 87 5.74 -2.80 -20.30
N GLY A 88 7.01 -2.48 -20.10
CA GLY A 88 8.05 -3.47 -19.86
C GLY A 88 7.73 -4.39 -18.70
N PHE A 89 7.28 -3.81 -17.59
CA PHE A 89 6.86 -4.57 -16.40
C PHE A 89 5.62 -5.43 -16.68
N ASN A 90 4.60 -4.86 -17.35
CA ASN A 90 3.34 -5.56 -17.61
C ASN A 90 3.51 -6.86 -18.41
N GLN A 91 4.57 -6.97 -19.21
CA GLN A 91 4.87 -8.19 -19.95
C GLN A 91 5.22 -9.37 -19.03
N TYR A 92 5.62 -9.09 -17.79
CA TYR A 92 6.06 -10.11 -16.83
C TYR A 92 4.95 -10.51 -15.83
N VAL A 93 3.86 -9.76 -15.79
CA VAL A 93 2.75 -10.00 -14.88
C VAL A 93 1.73 -10.95 -15.51
N ASP A 94 1.26 -11.91 -14.74
CA ASP A 94 0.05 -12.66 -15.09
C ASP A 94 -1.15 -11.79 -14.71
N VAL A 95 -1.68 -11.08 -15.71
CA VAL A 95 -2.74 -10.06 -15.50
C VAL A 95 -4.04 -10.65 -14.95
N GLU A 96 -4.30 -11.93 -15.16
CA GLU A 96 -5.49 -12.58 -14.63
C GLU A 96 -5.45 -12.74 -13.12
N THR A 97 -4.26 -12.69 -12.52
CA THR A 97 -4.08 -12.85 -11.08
C THR A 97 -4.15 -11.52 -10.31
N ILE A 98 -4.16 -10.39 -11.01
CA ILE A 98 -4.08 -9.09 -10.37
C ILE A 98 -5.31 -8.82 -9.50
N GLN A 99 -5.06 -8.51 -8.23
CA GLN A 99 -6.06 -8.00 -7.29
C GLN A 99 -5.50 -6.73 -6.67
N HIS A 100 -6.33 -5.71 -6.52
CA HIS A 100 -5.86 -4.43 -6.01
C HIS A 100 -6.84 -3.85 -4.99
N PHE A 101 -6.26 -3.18 -4.01
CA PHE A 101 -6.98 -2.61 -2.88
C PHE A 101 -6.37 -1.27 -2.51
N LEU A 102 -7.19 -0.35 -2.04
CA LEU A 102 -6.72 0.93 -1.52
C LEU A 102 -6.99 0.97 -0.02
N TYR A 103 -5.92 1.12 0.75
CA TYR A 103 -5.98 1.27 2.20
C TYR A 103 -5.61 2.70 2.59
N ARG A 104 -6.13 3.13 3.70
CA ARG A 104 -5.79 4.40 4.34
C ARG A 104 -5.47 4.14 5.80
N ASP A 105 -4.53 4.90 6.36
CA ASP A 105 -4.25 4.82 7.77
C ASP A 105 -5.52 5.04 8.60
N TYR A 106 -5.66 4.31 9.66
CA TYR A 106 -6.79 4.43 10.59
C TYR A 106 -6.27 4.60 12.02
N PRO A 107 -6.77 5.58 12.79
CA PRO A 107 -7.75 6.57 12.36
C PRO A 107 -7.15 7.60 11.38
N ASP A 108 -7.95 8.01 10.41
CA ASP A 108 -7.58 9.07 9.48
C ASP A 108 -7.89 10.46 10.09
N ASP A 109 -7.73 11.53 9.29
CA ASP A 109 -7.91 12.89 9.78
C ASP A 109 -9.34 13.19 10.23
N ILE A 110 -10.32 12.41 9.75
CA ILE A 110 -11.73 12.56 10.12
C ILE A 110 -11.99 11.94 11.50
N GLN A 111 -11.41 10.78 11.79
CA GLN A 111 -11.61 10.05 13.03
C GLN A 111 -10.67 10.47 14.15
N LYS A 112 -9.53 11.11 13.85
CA LYS A 112 -8.60 11.55 14.89
C LYS A 112 -9.25 12.57 15.80
N PRO A 113 -9.07 12.45 17.12
CA PRO A 113 -9.54 13.48 18.03
C PRO A 113 -8.84 14.80 17.77
N LYS A 114 -9.52 15.91 18.08
CA LYS A 114 -8.94 17.24 17.94
C LYS A 114 -7.68 17.36 18.81
N ALA A 115 -6.64 18.05 18.29
CA ALA A 115 -5.36 18.15 18.95
C ALA A 115 -5.42 18.62 20.40
N THR A 116 -6.35 19.52 20.72
CA THR A 116 -6.56 20.02 22.08
C THR A 116 -6.98 18.94 23.06
N VAL A 117 -7.61 17.87 22.59
CA VAL A 117 -8.04 16.75 23.42
C VAL A 117 -6.92 15.71 23.52
N SER A 118 -6.25 15.43 22.44
CA SER A 118 -5.23 14.37 22.36
C SER A 118 -3.95 14.68 23.14
N GLN A 119 -3.71 15.94 23.48
CA GLN A 119 -2.51 16.37 24.21
C GLN A 119 -2.70 16.41 25.72
N LYS A 120 -3.90 16.17 26.19
CA LYS A 120 -4.16 16.14 27.64
C LYS A 120 -3.63 14.83 28.22
N GLU A 121 -2.75 14.95 29.22
CA GLU A 121 -2.35 13.80 30.01
C GLU A 121 -3.45 13.49 31.01
N PHE A 122 -3.83 12.22 31.06
CA PHE A 122 -4.80 11.74 32.04
C PHE A 122 -4.08 11.21 33.27
N THR A 123 -4.63 11.52 34.42
CA THR A 123 -4.16 10.90 35.67
C THR A 123 -4.61 9.44 35.71
N THR A 124 -3.94 8.63 36.55
CA THR A 124 -4.33 7.23 36.72
C THR A 124 -5.78 7.11 37.16
N GLU A 125 -6.26 8.01 38.03
CA GLU A 125 -7.63 8.06 38.48
C GLU A 125 -8.61 8.34 37.35
N GLU A 126 -8.29 9.28 36.47
CA GLU A 126 -9.11 9.59 35.29
C GLU A 126 -9.20 8.40 34.34
N LEU A 127 -8.10 7.68 34.14
CA LEU A 127 -8.07 6.50 33.30
C LEU A 127 -8.91 5.36 33.91
N VAL A 128 -8.83 5.16 35.21
CA VAL A 128 -9.63 4.15 35.91
C VAL A 128 -11.12 4.46 35.79
N GLU A 129 -11.51 5.72 35.99
CA GLU A 129 -12.89 6.14 35.86
C GLU A 129 -13.42 5.97 34.44
N ALA A 130 -12.62 6.32 33.45
CA ALA A 130 -12.99 6.14 32.05
C ALA A 130 -13.19 4.67 31.68
N THR A 131 -12.41 3.76 32.27
CA THR A 131 -12.51 2.32 31.96
C THR A 131 -13.64 1.61 32.68
N LYS A 132 -14.15 2.15 33.77
CA LYS A 132 -15.27 1.56 34.49
C LYS A 132 -16.56 1.45 33.69
N ASN A 133 -16.74 2.33 32.74
CA ASN A 133 -17.94 2.41 31.90
C ASN A 133 -17.79 1.76 30.53
N ILE A 134 -16.64 1.15 30.28
CA ILE A 134 -16.41 0.43 29.03
C ILE A 134 -16.91 -0.99 29.21
N GLU A 135 -17.93 -1.35 28.46
CA GLU A 135 -18.36 -2.76 28.39
C GLU A 135 -17.21 -3.59 27.81
N PRO A 136 -17.02 -4.81 28.34
CA PRO A 136 -16.00 -5.70 27.77
C PRO A 136 -16.30 -5.85 26.30
N ASP A 137 -15.35 -5.40 25.50
CA ASP A 137 -15.55 -5.42 24.08
C ASP A 137 -15.50 -6.82 23.56
N ILE A 138 -16.40 -7.02 22.73
CA ILE A 138 -16.67 -8.26 22.09
C ILE A 138 -15.92 -8.26 20.78
N TRP A 139 -14.73 -8.62 20.88
CA TRP A 139 -13.90 -8.81 19.69
C TRP A 139 -14.20 -10.10 18.98
#